data_a00a77fb1e2163899dfb01fb5a5917d3
#
_entry.id   a00a77fb1e2163899dfb01fb5a5917d3
#
_cell.length_a   1.000
_cell.length_b   1.000
_cell.length_c   1.000
_cell.angle_alpha   90.00
_cell.angle_beta   90.00
_cell.angle_gamma   90.00
#
_symmetry.space_group_name_H-M   'P 1'
#
loop_
_entity.id
_entity.type
_entity.pdbx_description
1 polymer ?
#
loop_
_entity_poly.entity_id
_entity_poly.type
_entity_poly.pdbx_seq_one_letter_code
_entity_poly.pdbx_strand_id
1 'polypeptide(L)'
;MKKFIKHTLGIMAALLVLAGCSDNSTPKEGVQYQALPVNLATYRLAPVTEVFSLTCGHCRSMEDVIPELEKMVGQQFGRVHVTFNQGAQIGAMFFYSAVMQLGHNPDHDMMQELFAAVQMAEGSTLTDQKNAIDKAFHDRNLVSPYEFDEAQQKQLFVLMKTADEISQKGQINSVPTFVVNGKYMVLTAGHENAEGIGKTISYLLTQP
;
A
#
# COMPACT_ATOMS: atom_id res chain seq x y z
N MET A 1 57.06 64.59 -18.99
CA MET A 1 56.88 63.17 -19.45
C MET A 1 55.98 62.51 -18.41
N LYS A 2 54.69 62.43 -18.74
CA LYS A 2 53.64 61.90 -17.84
C LYS A 2 53.14 60.56 -18.38
N LYS A 3 53.37 59.49 -17.66
CA LYS A 3 52.90 58.14 -18.01
C LYS A 3 51.44 58.02 -17.49
N PHE A 4 50.52 57.79 -18.42
CA PHE A 4 49.14 57.43 -18.09
C PHE A 4 49.04 55.94 -17.83
N ILE A 5 48.66 55.57 -16.58
CA ILE A 5 48.34 54.21 -16.19
C ILE A 5 46.82 54.03 -16.45
N LYS A 6 46.45 53.18 -17.42
CA LYS A 6 45.08 52.78 -17.66
C LYS A 6 44.72 51.63 -16.69
N HIS A 7 43.77 51.90 -15.80
CA HIS A 7 43.15 50.89 -14.97
C HIS A 7 42.05 50.22 -15.76
N THR A 8 42.26 48.99 -16.18
CA THR A 8 41.21 48.13 -16.71
C THR A 8 40.53 47.43 -15.54
N LEU A 9 39.28 47.87 -15.24
CA LEU A 9 38.44 47.24 -14.24
C LEU A 9 37.77 46.00 -14.87
N GLY A 10 38.28 44.82 -14.50
CA GLY A 10 37.72 43.54 -14.90
C GLY A 10 36.44 43.25 -14.08
N ILE A 11 35.30 43.31 -14.72
CA ILE A 11 34.04 42.84 -14.11
C ILE A 11 34.03 41.32 -14.20
N MET A 12 34.29 40.68 -13.08
CA MET A 12 34.18 39.24 -12.92
C MET A 12 32.68 38.91 -12.62
N ALA A 13 31.94 38.57 -13.65
CA ALA A 13 30.56 38.09 -13.50
C ALA A 13 30.59 36.69 -12.87
N ALA A 14 30.32 36.62 -11.57
CA ALA A 14 30.08 35.34 -10.87
C ALA A 14 28.73 34.77 -11.31
N LEU A 15 28.76 33.80 -12.22
CA LEU A 15 27.62 32.94 -12.51
C LEU A 15 27.37 32.03 -11.30
N LEU A 16 26.45 32.45 -10.43
CA LEU A 16 25.84 31.56 -9.42
C LEU A 16 24.98 30.56 -10.15
N VAL A 17 25.54 29.36 -10.40
CA VAL A 17 24.79 28.18 -10.81
C VAL A 17 23.98 27.76 -9.57
N LEU A 18 22.72 28.16 -9.50
CA LEU A 18 21.73 27.57 -8.62
C LEU A 18 21.54 26.13 -9.09
N ALA A 19 22.35 25.21 -8.57
CA ALA A 19 22.07 23.81 -8.59
C ALA A 19 20.84 23.60 -7.70
N GLY A 20 19.65 23.78 -8.27
CA GLY A 20 18.42 23.31 -7.69
C GLY A 20 18.53 21.80 -7.57
N CYS A 21 18.71 21.31 -6.35
CA CYS A 21 18.49 19.90 -6.04
C CYS A 21 16.99 19.63 -6.23
N SER A 22 16.55 19.42 -7.46
CA SER A 22 15.35 18.63 -7.70
C SER A 22 15.79 17.20 -7.49
N ASP A 23 15.37 16.60 -6.39
CA ASP A 23 15.57 15.17 -6.08
C ASP A 23 14.72 14.32 -7.04
N ASN A 24 15.02 14.41 -8.32
CA ASN A 24 14.50 13.55 -9.39
C ASN A 24 15.41 12.33 -9.59
N SER A 25 15.90 11.75 -8.51
CA SER A 25 16.62 10.50 -8.61
C SER A 25 15.62 9.40 -9.00
N THR A 26 15.86 8.78 -10.16
CA THR A 26 15.13 7.58 -10.60
C THR A 26 15.18 6.53 -9.49
N PRO A 27 14.05 5.93 -9.11
CA PRO A 27 14.02 4.89 -8.10
C PRO A 27 14.99 3.75 -8.43
N LYS A 28 15.68 3.24 -7.40
CA LYS A 28 16.72 2.21 -7.56
C LYS A 28 16.14 0.83 -7.26
N GLU A 29 16.32 -0.08 -8.21
CA GLU A 29 16.02 -1.50 -8.01
C GLU A 29 16.90 -2.10 -6.90
N GLY A 30 16.32 -2.99 -6.10
CA GLY A 30 16.95 -3.59 -4.92
C GLY A 30 16.97 -2.68 -3.68
N VAL A 31 16.56 -1.40 -3.80
CA VAL A 31 16.48 -0.44 -2.69
C VAL A 31 15.05 0.05 -2.48
N GLN A 32 14.45 0.61 -3.48
CA GLN A 32 13.11 1.23 -3.43
C GLN A 32 12.04 0.36 -4.08
N TYR A 33 12.42 -0.52 -4.98
CA TYR A 33 11.54 -1.52 -5.59
C TYR A 33 12.35 -2.74 -6.03
N GLN A 34 11.65 -3.80 -6.37
CA GLN A 34 12.22 -4.97 -7.05
C GLN A 34 11.23 -5.55 -8.05
N ALA A 35 11.74 -6.24 -9.07
CA ALA A 35 10.90 -7.04 -9.94
C ALA A 35 10.35 -8.24 -9.17
N LEU A 36 9.09 -8.60 -9.42
CA LEU A 36 8.52 -9.84 -8.89
C LEU A 36 9.10 -11.05 -9.66
N PRO A 37 9.26 -12.20 -9.01
CA PRO A 37 9.80 -13.40 -9.65
C PRO A 37 8.89 -13.96 -10.75
N VAL A 38 7.60 -13.59 -10.71
CA VAL A 38 6.59 -13.94 -11.71
C VAL A 38 5.65 -12.77 -11.97
N ASN A 39 5.09 -12.72 -13.17
CA ASN A 39 4.06 -11.75 -13.50
C ASN A 39 2.70 -12.19 -12.92
N LEU A 40 2.11 -11.37 -12.08
CA LEU A 40 0.82 -11.61 -11.42
C LEU A 40 -0.39 -11.10 -12.23
N ALA A 41 -0.22 -10.71 -13.49
CA ALA A 41 -1.31 -10.16 -14.33
C ALA A 41 -2.50 -11.12 -14.47
N THR A 42 -2.29 -12.44 -14.36
CA THR A 42 -3.35 -13.45 -14.41
C THR A 42 -4.35 -13.32 -13.26
N TYR A 43 -3.96 -12.68 -12.15
CA TYR A 43 -4.84 -12.41 -10.99
C TYR A 43 -5.68 -11.16 -11.16
N ARG A 44 -5.54 -10.43 -12.27
CA ARG A 44 -6.30 -9.20 -12.58
C ARG A 44 -6.24 -8.16 -11.46
N LEU A 45 -5.08 -8.01 -10.86
CA LEU A 45 -4.80 -6.98 -9.87
C LEU A 45 -5.04 -5.59 -10.48
N ALA A 46 -5.43 -4.62 -9.66
CA ALA A 46 -5.41 -3.21 -10.06
C ALA A 46 -3.98 -2.79 -10.46
N PRO A 47 -3.81 -1.77 -11.31
CA PRO A 47 -2.47 -1.31 -11.72
C PRO A 47 -1.56 -1.01 -10.53
N VAL A 48 -2.12 -0.51 -9.44
CA VAL A 48 -1.46 -0.40 -8.12
C VAL A 48 -2.28 -1.18 -7.12
N THR A 49 -1.66 -2.13 -6.42
CA THR A 49 -2.33 -2.95 -5.42
C THR A 49 -1.51 -2.96 -4.13
N GLU A 50 -2.10 -2.45 -3.06
CA GLU A 50 -1.52 -2.60 -1.72
C GLU A 50 -1.63 -4.05 -1.27
N VAL A 51 -0.53 -4.58 -0.76
CA VAL A 51 -0.51 -5.87 -0.05
C VAL A 51 -0.30 -5.59 1.43
N PHE A 52 -1.23 -6.03 2.26
CA PHE A 52 -1.33 -5.61 3.66
C PHE A 52 -1.84 -6.71 4.59
N SER A 53 -1.88 -6.41 5.88
CA SER A 53 -2.56 -7.23 6.90
C SER A 53 -3.23 -6.36 7.94
N LEU A 54 -4.45 -6.68 8.33
CA LEU A 54 -5.14 -6.03 9.44
C LEU A 54 -4.43 -6.20 10.80
N THR A 55 -3.54 -7.21 10.93
CA THR A 55 -2.72 -7.40 12.13
C THR A 55 -1.43 -6.57 12.14
N CYS A 56 -1.12 -5.89 11.05
CA CYS A 56 0.11 -5.12 10.87
C CYS A 56 -0.08 -3.66 11.31
N GLY A 57 0.63 -3.21 12.33
CA GLY A 57 0.55 -1.83 12.80
C GLY A 57 1.01 -0.79 11.76
N HIS A 58 2.06 -1.09 10.99
CA HIS A 58 2.51 -0.23 9.89
C HIS A 58 1.48 -0.16 8.75
N CYS A 59 0.72 -1.23 8.50
CA CYS A 59 -0.36 -1.22 7.51
C CYS A 59 -1.51 -0.30 7.98
N ARG A 60 -1.83 -0.28 9.29
CA ARG A 60 -2.79 0.66 9.85
C ARG A 60 -2.34 2.11 9.66
N SER A 61 -1.08 2.40 9.92
CA SER A 61 -0.53 3.74 9.66
C SER A 61 -0.49 4.09 8.15
N MET A 62 -0.28 3.09 7.29
CA MET A 62 -0.33 3.28 5.84
C MET A 62 -1.74 3.63 5.38
N GLU A 63 -2.79 3.08 5.99
CA GLU A 63 -4.19 3.40 5.67
C GLU A 63 -4.48 4.90 5.76
N ASP A 64 -3.86 5.61 6.72
CA ASP A 64 -4.04 7.07 6.88
C ASP A 64 -3.48 7.87 5.69
N VAL A 65 -2.50 7.33 4.96
CA VAL A 65 -1.85 8.01 3.83
C VAL A 65 -2.28 7.48 2.45
N ILE A 66 -3.01 6.38 2.38
CA ILE A 66 -3.52 5.82 1.12
C ILE A 66 -4.29 6.85 0.29
N PRO A 67 -5.24 7.66 0.84
CA PRO A 67 -5.97 8.63 0.05
C PRO A 67 -5.07 9.69 -0.61
N GLU A 68 -4.00 10.10 0.08
CA GLU A 68 -3.01 11.02 -0.47
C GLU A 68 -2.18 10.36 -1.58
N LEU A 69 -1.75 9.12 -1.38
CA LEU A 69 -1.02 8.35 -2.38
C LEU A 69 -1.86 8.12 -3.65
N GLU A 70 -3.13 7.75 -3.50
CA GLU A 70 -4.06 7.59 -4.63
C GLU A 70 -4.24 8.89 -5.42
N LYS A 71 -4.37 10.01 -4.72
CA LYS A 71 -4.44 11.33 -5.34
C LYS A 71 -3.15 11.69 -6.08
N MET A 72 -1.99 11.42 -5.49
CA MET A 72 -0.68 11.69 -6.08
C MET A 72 -0.44 10.85 -7.34
N VAL A 73 -0.80 9.57 -7.29
CA VAL A 73 -0.63 8.61 -8.39
C VAL A 73 -1.73 8.76 -9.46
N GLY A 74 -2.88 9.34 -9.10
CA GLY A 74 -4.03 9.51 -9.97
C GLY A 74 -4.83 8.23 -10.22
N GLN A 75 -4.76 7.26 -9.29
CA GLN A 75 -5.44 5.97 -9.42
C GLN A 75 -5.94 5.48 -8.06
N GLN A 76 -7.08 4.79 -8.06
CA GLN A 76 -7.56 4.00 -6.93
C GLN A 76 -6.70 2.74 -6.79
N PHE A 77 -6.35 2.37 -5.55
CA PHE A 77 -5.54 1.20 -5.28
C PHE A 77 -6.40 -0.05 -5.07
N GLY A 78 -5.99 -1.16 -5.68
CA GLY A 78 -6.46 -2.48 -5.29
C GLY A 78 -5.87 -2.89 -3.95
N ARG A 79 -6.43 -3.94 -3.33
CA ARG A 79 -5.98 -4.45 -2.04
C ARG A 79 -5.89 -5.96 -2.04
N VAL A 80 -4.83 -6.49 -1.45
CA VAL A 80 -4.64 -7.92 -1.18
C VAL A 80 -4.25 -8.07 0.29
N HIS A 81 -5.07 -8.77 1.06
CA HIS A 81 -4.74 -9.13 2.44
C HIS A 81 -3.97 -10.45 2.47
N VAL A 82 -2.82 -10.46 3.14
CA VAL A 82 -1.98 -11.67 3.28
C VAL A 82 -2.52 -12.66 4.31
N THR A 83 -2.05 -13.91 4.23
CA THR A 83 -2.48 -15.02 5.08
C THR A 83 -1.28 -15.70 5.78
N PHE A 84 -0.21 -14.97 6.06
CA PHE A 84 1.10 -15.47 6.51
C PHE A 84 1.06 -16.35 7.77
N ASN A 85 0.12 -16.08 8.67
CA ASN A 85 -0.04 -16.77 9.94
C ASN A 85 -1.51 -16.74 10.37
N GLN A 86 -1.82 -17.44 11.48
CA GLN A 86 -3.20 -17.54 11.97
C GLN A 86 -3.89 -16.17 12.19
N GLY A 87 -3.19 -15.20 12.78
CA GLY A 87 -3.74 -13.85 12.97
C GLY A 87 -4.05 -13.16 11.65
N ALA A 88 -3.14 -13.24 10.67
CA ALA A 88 -3.36 -12.71 9.34
C ALA A 88 -4.50 -13.44 8.61
N GLN A 89 -4.68 -14.75 8.81
CA GLN A 89 -5.82 -15.50 8.25
C GLN A 89 -7.15 -15.02 8.82
N ILE A 90 -7.23 -14.74 10.12
CA ILE A 90 -8.43 -14.16 10.75
C ILE A 90 -8.69 -12.75 10.19
N GLY A 91 -7.67 -11.90 10.07
CA GLY A 91 -7.81 -10.58 9.44
C GLY A 91 -8.27 -10.68 7.98
N ALA A 92 -7.71 -11.61 7.21
CA ALA A 92 -8.12 -11.88 5.83
C ALA A 92 -9.59 -12.32 5.75
N MET A 93 -10.05 -13.14 6.68
CA MET A 93 -11.46 -13.52 6.77
C MET A 93 -12.35 -12.29 6.89
N PHE A 94 -12.05 -11.34 7.77
CA PHE A 94 -12.84 -10.12 7.92
C PHE A 94 -12.80 -9.25 6.66
N PHE A 95 -11.61 -8.99 6.13
CA PHE A 95 -11.45 -8.17 4.94
C PHE A 95 -12.18 -8.75 3.73
N TYR A 96 -11.95 -10.03 3.41
CA TYR A 96 -12.59 -10.66 2.23
C TYR A 96 -14.09 -10.91 2.40
N SER A 97 -14.58 -11.01 3.64
CA SER A 97 -16.03 -11.03 3.91
C SER A 97 -16.70 -9.71 3.51
N ALA A 98 -16.02 -8.59 3.74
CA ALA A 98 -16.50 -7.29 3.28
C ALA A 98 -16.41 -7.17 1.74
N VAL A 99 -15.24 -7.47 1.15
CA VAL A 99 -15.03 -7.43 -0.31
C VAL A 99 -16.06 -8.26 -1.04
N MET A 100 -16.35 -9.47 -0.57
CA MET A 100 -17.31 -10.39 -1.19
C MET A 100 -18.74 -9.81 -1.27
N GLN A 101 -19.15 -9.13 -0.21
CA GLN A 101 -20.51 -8.58 -0.12
C GLN A 101 -20.64 -7.21 -0.80
N LEU A 102 -19.60 -6.39 -0.73
CA LEU A 102 -19.57 -5.06 -1.37
C LEU A 102 -19.34 -5.15 -2.89
N GLY A 103 -18.64 -6.19 -3.37
CA GLY A 103 -18.18 -6.29 -4.76
C GLY A 103 -17.00 -5.37 -5.10
N HIS A 104 -16.44 -4.68 -4.10
CA HIS A 104 -15.27 -3.81 -4.20
C HIS A 104 -14.53 -3.78 -2.85
N ASN A 105 -13.37 -3.11 -2.79
CA ASN A 105 -12.67 -2.91 -1.51
C ASN A 105 -13.54 -2.10 -0.53
N PRO A 106 -13.48 -2.41 0.78
CA PRO A 106 -14.03 -1.54 1.81
C PRO A 106 -13.49 -0.11 1.67
N ASP A 107 -14.32 0.87 1.98
CA ASP A 107 -13.90 2.27 2.04
C ASP A 107 -12.96 2.53 3.23
N HIS A 108 -12.38 3.73 3.26
CA HIS A 108 -11.43 4.12 4.30
C HIS A 108 -12.02 3.98 5.71
N ASP A 109 -13.26 4.40 5.92
CA ASP A 109 -13.91 4.34 7.24
C ASP A 109 -14.07 2.89 7.70
N MET A 110 -14.53 1.99 6.82
CA MET A 110 -14.63 0.57 7.13
C MET A 110 -13.26 -0.07 7.38
N MET A 111 -12.24 0.30 6.59
CA MET A 111 -10.88 -0.17 6.80
C MET A 111 -10.34 0.23 8.19
N GLN A 112 -10.57 1.48 8.61
CA GLN A 112 -10.19 1.94 9.96
C GLN A 112 -10.90 1.17 11.07
N GLU A 113 -12.20 0.89 10.91
CA GLU A 113 -12.96 0.07 11.85
C GLU A 113 -12.43 -1.37 11.92
N LEU A 114 -12.12 -1.99 10.78
CA LEU A 114 -11.52 -3.33 10.73
C LEU A 114 -10.14 -3.38 11.37
N PHE A 115 -9.27 -2.39 11.11
CA PHE A 115 -7.99 -2.26 11.80
C PHE A 115 -8.17 -2.10 13.30
N ALA A 116 -9.09 -1.24 13.74
CA ALA A 116 -9.37 -1.04 15.16
C ALA A 116 -9.87 -2.30 15.85
N ALA A 117 -10.76 -3.07 15.18
CA ALA A 117 -11.29 -4.32 15.71
C ALA A 117 -10.25 -5.44 15.81
N VAL A 118 -9.28 -5.48 14.87
CA VAL A 118 -8.22 -6.51 14.88
C VAL A 118 -7.07 -6.12 15.81
N GLN A 119 -6.77 -4.82 15.94
CA GLN A 119 -5.67 -4.29 16.76
C GLN A 119 -6.19 -3.63 18.04
N MET A 120 -7.08 -4.31 18.74
CA MET A 120 -7.63 -3.81 20.00
C MET A 120 -6.55 -3.65 21.08
N ALA A 121 -6.84 -2.79 22.07
CA ALA A 121 -5.96 -2.57 23.20
C ALA A 121 -5.77 -3.85 24.03
N GLU A 122 -4.67 -3.90 24.77
CA GLU A 122 -4.40 -4.97 25.73
C GLU A 122 -5.55 -5.09 26.74
N GLY A 123 -5.96 -6.31 27.04
CA GLY A 123 -7.09 -6.62 27.90
C GLY A 123 -8.44 -6.78 27.20
N SER A 124 -8.52 -6.47 25.90
CA SER A 124 -9.72 -6.75 25.11
C SER A 124 -9.92 -8.26 24.94
N THR A 125 -11.19 -8.68 24.90
CA THR A 125 -11.57 -10.07 24.75
C THR A 125 -11.94 -10.44 23.30
N LEU A 126 -12.02 -11.73 23.00
CA LEU A 126 -12.55 -12.20 21.71
C LEU A 126 -14.02 -11.75 21.50
N THR A 127 -14.77 -11.59 22.58
CA THR A 127 -16.15 -11.08 22.51
C THR A 127 -16.15 -9.61 22.11
N ASP A 128 -15.23 -8.80 22.64
CA ASP A 128 -15.11 -7.38 22.23
C ASP A 128 -14.75 -7.26 20.76
N GLN A 129 -13.81 -8.08 20.28
CA GLN A 129 -13.44 -8.13 18.86
C GLN A 129 -14.64 -8.54 18.00
N LYS A 130 -15.36 -9.62 18.38
CA LYS A 130 -16.56 -10.05 17.66
C LYS A 130 -17.58 -8.92 17.57
N ASN A 131 -17.90 -8.27 18.69
CA ASN A 131 -18.86 -7.18 18.72
C ASN A 131 -18.45 -6.00 17.83
N ALA A 132 -17.17 -5.66 17.78
CA ALA A 132 -16.64 -4.60 16.92
C ALA A 132 -16.76 -4.98 15.41
N ILE A 133 -16.46 -6.23 15.06
CA ILE A 133 -16.63 -6.74 13.68
C ILE A 133 -18.11 -6.77 13.32
N ASP A 134 -18.98 -7.35 14.17
CA ASP A 134 -20.43 -7.38 13.92
C ASP A 134 -20.96 -5.98 13.66
N LYS A 135 -20.56 -5.00 14.48
CA LYS A 135 -20.96 -3.60 14.32
C LYS A 135 -20.50 -3.03 12.97
N ALA A 136 -19.24 -3.21 12.59
CA ALA A 136 -18.69 -2.69 11.34
C ALA A 136 -19.45 -3.20 10.11
N PHE A 137 -19.91 -4.46 10.16
CA PHE A 137 -20.70 -5.07 9.10
C PHE A 137 -22.17 -4.64 9.14
N HIS A 138 -22.82 -4.75 10.30
CA HIS A 138 -24.26 -4.47 10.42
C HIS A 138 -24.59 -3.01 10.17
N ASP A 139 -23.74 -2.07 10.56
CA ASP A 139 -23.93 -0.63 10.27
C ASP A 139 -23.98 -0.34 8.75
N ARG A 140 -23.47 -1.28 7.92
CA ARG A 140 -23.48 -1.22 6.46
C ARG A 140 -24.48 -2.17 5.80
N ASN A 141 -25.38 -2.76 6.60
CA ASN A 141 -26.32 -3.80 6.16
C ASN A 141 -25.63 -5.03 5.53
N LEU A 142 -24.42 -5.35 5.98
CA LEU A 142 -23.70 -6.56 5.60
C LEU A 142 -23.88 -7.65 6.66
N VAL A 143 -23.83 -8.91 6.23
CA VAL A 143 -23.83 -10.07 7.13
C VAL A 143 -22.46 -10.18 7.79
N SER A 144 -22.41 -10.34 9.11
CA SER A 144 -21.15 -10.57 9.82
C SER A 144 -20.48 -11.87 9.34
N PRO A 145 -19.13 -11.90 9.22
CA PRO A 145 -18.40 -13.13 8.88
C PRO A 145 -18.67 -14.29 9.85
N TYR A 146 -19.09 -13.99 11.06
CA TYR A 146 -19.48 -15.01 12.06
C TYR A 146 -20.87 -15.63 11.79
N GLU A 147 -21.66 -15.05 10.90
CA GLU A 147 -23.03 -15.47 10.55
C GLU A 147 -23.10 -16.11 9.17
N PHE A 148 -21.96 -16.26 8.47
CA PHE A 148 -21.93 -16.81 7.12
C PHE A 148 -22.40 -18.25 7.05
N ASP A 149 -23.27 -18.51 6.09
CA ASP A 149 -23.67 -19.86 5.72
C ASP A 149 -22.53 -20.62 4.98
N GLU A 150 -22.76 -21.89 4.70
CA GLU A 150 -21.77 -22.77 4.06
C GLU A 150 -21.37 -22.27 2.65
N ALA A 151 -22.30 -21.69 1.89
CA ALA A 151 -22.02 -21.18 0.54
C ALA A 151 -21.12 -19.93 0.60
N GLN A 152 -21.42 -19.01 1.53
CA GLN A 152 -20.62 -17.82 1.78
C GLN A 152 -19.22 -18.18 2.28
N GLN A 153 -19.11 -19.16 3.19
CA GLN A 153 -17.82 -19.64 3.68
C GLN A 153 -16.97 -20.25 2.54
N LYS A 154 -17.57 -20.99 1.62
CA LYS A 154 -16.87 -21.53 0.44
C LYS A 154 -16.35 -20.42 -0.47
N GLN A 155 -17.17 -19.40 -0.74
CA GLN A 155 -16.77 -18.24 -1.54
C GLN A 155 -15.60 -17.50 -0.88
N LEU A 156 -15.70 -17.21 0.43
CA LEU A 156 -14.66 -16.58 1.21
C LEU A 156 -13.34 -17.35 1.13
N PHE A 157 -13.38 -18.67 1.28
CA PHE A 157 -12.20 -19.52 1.19
C PHE A 157 -11.50 -19.40 -0.17
N VAL A 158 -12.24 -19.30 -1.28
CA VAL A 158 -11.66 -19.11 -2.62
C VAL A 158 -10.90 -17.77 -2.71
N LEU A 159 -11.46 -16.69 -2.17
CA LEU A 159 -10.80 -15.38 -2.16
C LEU A 159 -9.51 -15.41 -1.33
N MET A 160 -9.57 -15.96 -0.13
CA MET A 160 -8.40 -16.10 0.75
C MET A 160 -7.31 -16.97 0.12
N LYS A 161 -7.69 -18.07 -0.53
CA LYS A 161 -6.75 -18.93 -1.26
C LYS A 161 -6.08 -18.19 -2.42
N THR A 162 -6.85 -17.39 -3.17
CA THR A 162 -6.30 -16.56 -4.25
C THR A 162 -5.27 -15.55 -3.72
N ALA A 163 -5.55 -14.91 -2.58
CA ALA A 163 -4.63 -13.99 -1.93
C ALA A 163 -3.35 -14.67 -1.44
N ASP A 164 -3.48 -15.88 -0.89
CA ASP A 164 -2.33 -16.69 -0.50
C ASP A 164 -1.46 -17.05 -1.71
N GLU A 165 -2.06 -17.47 -2.82
CA GLU A 165 -1.34 -17.75 -4.08
C GLU A 165 -0.61 -16.52 -4.62
N ILE A 166 -1.23 -15.32 -4.57
CA ILE A 166 -0.59 -14.06 -4.99
C ILE A 166 0.65 -13.81 -4.14
N SER A 167 0.53 -13.92 -2.82
CA SER A 167 1.64 -13.69 -1.90
C SER A 167 2.77 -14.68 -2.10
N GLN A 168 2.45 -15.97 -2.24
CA GLN A 168 3.45 -17.03 -2.44
C GLN A 168 4.17 -16.89 -3.79
N LYS A 169 3.44 -16.73 -4.88
CA LYS A 169 4.02 -16.59 -6.22
C LYS A 169 4.82 -15.31 -6.39
N GLY A 170 4.32 -14.21 -5.79
CA GLY A 170 5.04 -12.94 -5.75
C GLY A 170 6.23 -12.92 -4.80
N GLN A 171 6.42 -13.97 -3.98
CA GLN A 171 7.39 -14.02 -2.88
C GLN A 171 7.26 -12.79 -1.98
N ILE A 172 6.02 -12.34 -1.75
CA ILE A 172 5.71 -11.23 -0.89
C ILE A 172 5.70 -11.74 0.55
N ASN A 173 6.69 -11.33 1.34
CA ASN A 173 6.91 -11.81 2.71
C ASN A 173 6.95 -10.69 3.76
N SER A 174 6.70 -9.46 3.35
CA SER A 174 6.59 -8.29 4.23
C SER A 174 5.47 -7.35 3.78
N VAL A 175 4.84 -6.67 4.75
CA VAL A 175 3.75 -5.73 4.53
C VAL A 175 3.93 -4.49 5.45
N PRO A 176 3.45 -3.29 5.06
CA PRO A 176 2.78 -2.99 3.81
C PRO A 176 3.76 -2.94 2.63
N THR A 177 3.28 -3.32 1.44
CA THR A 177 4.00 -3.14 0.18
C THR A 177 3.00 -2.87 -0.96
N PHE A 178 3.49 -2.43 -2.13
CA PHE A 178 2.63 -2.20 -3.29
C PHE A 178 3.12 -3.02 -4.47
N VAL A 179 2.21 -3.72 -5.11
CA VAL A 179 2.44 -4.40 -6.40
C VAL A 179 1.99 -3.47 -7.52
N VAL A 180 2.88 -3.17 -8.47
CA VAL A 180 2.61 -2.29 -9.60
C VAL A 180 2.63 -3.10 -10.90
N ASN A 181 1.56 -2.96 -11.69
CA ASN A 181 1.33 -3.68 -12.96
C ASN A 181 1.45 -5.21 -12.86
N GLY A 182 1.35 -5.78 -11.63
CA GLY A 182 1.59 -7.20 -11.39
C GLY A 182 3.03 -7.65 -11.65
N LYS A 183 3.98 -6.73 -11.80
CA LYS A 183 5.38 -6.98 -12.19
C LYS A 183 6.40 -6.54 -11.16
N TYR A 184 6.13 -5.47 -10.45
CA TYR A 184 7.07 -4.83 -9.53
C TYR A 184 6.50 -4.79 -8.11
N MET A 185 7.36 -4.92 -7.12
CA MET A 185 7.03 -4.72 -5.72
C MET A 185 7.80 -3.51 -5.18
N VAL A 186 7.10 -2.54 -4.59
CA VAL A 186 7.69 -1.38 -3.93
C VAL A 186 8.19 -1.78 -2.55
N LEU A 187 9.44 -1.52 -2.25
CA LEU A 187 10.06 -1.76 -0.93
C LEU A 187 9.81 -0.54 -0.05
N THR A 188 8.72 -0.54 0.71
CA THR A 188 8.31 0.63 1.52
C THR A 188 9.39 1.10 2.49
N ALA A 189 10.17 0.17 3.06
CA ALA A 189 11.31 0.47 3.92
C ALA A 189 12.47 1.20 3.22
N GLY A 190 12.49 1.21 1.89
CA GLY A 190 13.47 1.96 1.08
C GLY A 190 13.12 3.44 0.87
N HIS A 191 12.09 3.95 1.55
CA HIS A 191 11.59 5.31 1.40
C HIS A 191 11.49 6.00 2.76
N GLU A 192 11.82 7.29 2.79
CA GLU A 192 11.75 8.10 4.00
C GLU A 192 10.31 8.53 4.35
N ASN A 193 9.44 8.62 3.34
CA ASN A 193 8.08 9.14 3.49
C ASN A 193 7.13 8.64 2.37
N ALA A 194 5.84 8.94 2.51
CA ALA A 194 4.80 8.57 1.55
C ALA A 194 5.03 9.19 0.16
N GLU A 195 5.56 10.41 0.07
CA GLU A 195 5.86 11.05 -1.22
C GLU A 195 6.87 10.25 -2.03
N GLY A 196 7.93 9.71 -1.39
CA GLY A 196 8.90 8.84 -2.02
C GLY A 196 8.27 7.55 -2.56
N ILE A 197 7.34 6.95 -1.79
CA ILE A 197 6.56 5.78 -2.22
C ILE A 197 5.73 6.12 -3.46
N GLY A 198 4.98 7.23 -3.43
CA GLY A 198 4.14 7.69 -4.55
C GLY A 198 4.94 7.96 -5.83
N LYS A 199 6.13 8.58 -5.71
CA LYS A 199 7.05 8.80 -6.84
C LYS A 199 7.53 7.47 -7.44
N THR A 200 7.87 6.49 -6.60
CA THR A 200 8.28 5.15 -7.07
C THR A 200 7.14 4.42 -7.75
N ILE A 201 5.93 4.45 -7.20
CA ILE A 201 4.74 3.88 -7.83
C ILE A 201 4.51 4.53 -9.21
N SER A 202 4.50 5.86 -9.28
CA SER A 202 4.31 6.60 -10.53
C SER A 202 5.36 6.26 -11.59
N TYR A 203 6.62 6.12 -11.18
CA TYR A 203 7.70 5.67 -12.05
C TYR A 203 7.43 4.25 -12.59
N LEU A 204 7.07 3.30 -11.71
CA LEU A 204 6.85 1.90 -12.08
C LEU A 204 5.63 1.71 -12.98
N LEU A 205 4.62 2.56 -12.89
CA LEU A 205 3.47 2.55 -13.78
C LEU A 205 3.84 2.84 -15.24
N THR A 206 4.96 3.54 -15.48
CA THR A 206 5.46 3.85 -16.83
C THR A 206 6.40 2.79 -17.37
N GLN A 207 6.80 1.80 -16.56
CA GLN A 207 7.72 0.75 -16.98
C GLN A 207 6.99 -0.35 -17.78
N PRO A 208 7.65 -0.98 -18.75
CA PRO A 208 7.06 -2.01 -19.62
C PRO A 208 6.64 -3.28 -18.88
#